data_3ff25d83022c16ac958ffe4ad728c064
#
_entry.id   3ff25d83022c16ac958ffe4ad728c064
#
_cell.length_a   1.000
_cell.length_b   1.000
_cell.length_c   1.000
_cell.angle_alpha   90.00
_cell.angle_beta   90.00
_cell.angle_gamma   90.00
#
_symmetry.space_group_name_H-M   'P 1'
#
loop_
_entity.id
_entity.type
_entity.pdbx_description
1 polymer ?
#
loop_
_entity_poly.entity_id
_entity_poly.type
_entity_poly.pdbx_seq_one_letter_code
_entity_poly.pdbx_strand_id
1 'polypeptide(L)'
;IEEFLPEFTGQGNDQYGSGFYFTTDRETAEGYTTRTLNDQGKPGGMDNPNVIPAYLNIRNPLVVEARDTPNLYQIEVPASQAAKIIGKMPDIMDPENSILGDFFDDYWESGPKRSMINRLAREYDWTLGTLATDIFRDHPTEYRQAVRDVLGYDGVQVNFPSGEKHFIAWFPNQIKHATENSGAFSPNDNRI
;
A
#
# COMPACT_ATOMS: atom_id res chain seq x y z
N ILE A 1 -0.03 7.95 -20.99
CA ILE A 1 -0.56 8.06 -19.60
C ILE A 1 -0.28 9.48 -19.15
N GLU A 2 -1.31 10.19 -18.72
CA GLU A 2 -1.17 11.58 -18.25
C GLU A 2 -1.06 11.65 -16.73
N GLU A 3 -1.62 10.65 -16.03
CA GLU A 3 -1.70 10.57 -14.58
C GLU A 3 -1.79 9.12 -14.09
N PHE A 4 -1.20 8.81 -12.93
CA PHE A 4 -1.41 7.57 -12.20
C PHE A 4 -2.62 7.73 -11.26
N LEU A 5 -3.66 6.95 -11.48
CA LEU A 5 -4.92 7.04 -10.74
C LEU A 5 -4.95 6.04 -9.58
N PRO A 6 -5.16 6.50 -8.32
CA PRO A 6 -5.16 5.64 -7.13
C PRO A 6 -6.19 4.51 -7.16
N GLU A 7 -7.32 4.68 -7.84
CA GLU A 7 -8.37 3.67 -7.96
C GLU A 7 -7.94 2.39 -8.71
N PHE A 8 -6.83 2.43 -9.44
CA PHE A 8 -6.26 1.25 -10.09
C PHE A 8 -5.21 0.53 -9.23
N THR A 9 -4.92 1.02 -8.03
CA THR A 9 -4.08 0.31 -7.07
C THR A 9 -4.90 -0.73 -6.30
N GLY A 10 -4.29 -1.83 -5.87
CA GLY A 10 -4.99 -2.85 -5.08
C GLY A 10 -5.82 -3.86 -5.89
N GLN A 11 -5.74 -3.83 -7.23
CA GLN A 11 -6.49 -4.73 -8.09
C GLN A 11 -5.69 -5.98 -8.51
N GLY A 12 -4.45 -6.08 -8.07
CA GLY A 12 -3.52 -7.16 -8.41
C GLY A 12 -3.10 -8.00 -7.22
N ASN A 13 -2.05 -8.80 -7.42
CA ASN A 13 -1.41 -9.54 -6.34
C ASN A 13 -0.45 -8.60 -5.59
N ASP A 14 -1.00 -7.73 -4.75
CA ASP A 14 -0.28 -6.69 -4.01
C ASP A 14 0.49 -7.25 -2.82
N GLN A 15 1.43 -8.16 -3.08
CA GLN A 15 2.21 -8.89 -2.08
C GLN A 15 2.92 -7.95 -1.07
N TYR A 16 3.27 -6.74 -1.48
CA TYR A 16 3.92 -5.72 -0.66
C TYR A 16 3.01 -4.51 -0.38
N GLY A 17 1.69 -4.73 -0.42
CA GLY A 17 0.67 -3.72 -0.21
C GLY A 17 0.27 -2.95 -1.46
N SER A 18 -0.85 -2.25 -1.38
CA SER A 18 -1.38 -1.48 -2.50
C SER A 18 -0.50 -0.28 -2.86
N GLY A 19 -0.35 -0.02 -4.15
CA GLY A 19 0.46 1.09 -4.67
C GLY A 19 0.81 0.89 -6.14
N PHE A 20 1.68 1.76 -6.64
CA PHE A 20 2.20 1.69 -8.00
C PHE A 20 3.54 0.99 -7.99
N TYR A 21 3.63 -0.13 -8.70
CA TYR A 21 4.79 -1.01 -8.70
C TYR A 21 5.78 -0.65 -9.79
N PHE A 22 7.05 -0.55 -9.43
CA PHE A 22 8.17 -0.28 -10.32
C PHE A 22 9.30 -1.26 -10.04
N THR A 23 10.09 -1.56 -11.06
CA THR A 23 11.31 -2.37 -10.97
C THR A 23 12.51 -1.64 -11.56
N THR A 24 13.70 -1.95 -11.07
CA THR A 24 14.96 -1.49 -11.69
C THR A 24 15.38 -2.34 -12.89
N ASP A 25 14.70 -3.45 -13.11
CA ASP A 25 15.00 -4.36 -14.22
C ASP A 25 13.95 -4.23 -15.34
N ARG A 26 14.45 -3.94 -16.54
CA ARG A 26 13.59 -3.72 -17.71
C ARG A 26 12.93 -5.02 -18.19
N GLU A 27 13.66 -6.15 -18.15
CA GLU A 27 13.11 -7.44 -18.61
C GLU A 27 11.98 -7.89 -17.67
N THR A 28 12.13 -7.65 -16.37
CA THR A 28 11.06 -7.85 -15.40
C THR A 28 9.84 -6.99 -15.73
N ALA A 29 10.01 -5.68 -16.01
CA ALA A 29 8.91 -4.81 -16.39
C ALA A 29 8.21 -5.28 -17.69
N GLU A 30 8.99 -5.62 -18.71
CA GLU A 30 8.47 -6.18 -19.96
C GLU A 30 7.74 -7.52 -19.74
N GLY A 31 8.22 -8.36 -18.82
CA GLY A 31 7.56 -9.60 -18.44
C GLY A 31 6.17 -9.41 -17.88
N TYR A 32 5.90 -8.33 -17.15
CA TYR A 32 4.55 -8.03 -16.65
C TYR A 32 3.57 -7.67 -17.76
N THR A 33 4.01 -7.11 -18.87
CA THR A 33 3.13 -6.78 -20.01
C THR A 33 2.59 -8.01 -20.73
N THR A 34 3.23 -9.17 -20.55
CA THR A 34 2.87 -10.44 -21.21
C THR A 34 2.26 -11.48 -20.27
N ARG A 35 2.35 -11.27 -18.94
CA ARG A 35 1.96 -12.25 -17.92
C ARG A 35 0.52 -12.18 -17.45
N THR A 36 -0.27 -11.25 -17.92
CA THR A 36 -1.69 -11.20 -17.57
C THR A 36 -2.40 -12.45 -18.09
N LEU A 37 -2.78 -13.32 -17.16
CA LEU A 37 -3.65 -14.44 -17.45
C LEU A 37 -5.08 -13.91 -17.48
N ASN A 38 -5.82 -14.22 -18.55
CA ASN A 38 -7.26 -13.99 -18.56
C ASN A 38 -7.97 -14.95 -17.58
N ASP A 39 -9.26 -14.77 -17.35
CA ASP A 39 -10.09 -15.61 -16.45
C ASP A 39 -10.04 -17.11 -16.79
N GLN A 40 -9.48 -17.49 -17.94
CA GLN A 40 -9.31 -18.87 -18.41
C GLN A 40 -7.88 -19.40 -18.21
N GLY A 41 -7.01 -18.62 -17.53
CA GLY A 41 -5.62 -19.00 -17.31
C GLY A 41 -4.73 -18.97 -18.57
N LYS A 42 -5.19 -18.34 -19.65
CA LYS A 42 -4.41 -18.14 -20.88
C LYS A 42 -3.70 -16.78 -20.83
N PRO A 43 -2.51 -16.63 -21.44
CA PRO A 43 -1.88 -15.34 -21.58
C PRO A 43 -2.85 -14.39 -22.29
N GLY A 44 -3.43 -13.47 -21.54
CA GLY A 44 -4.22 -12.35 -22.06
C GLY A 44 -3.27 -11.20 -22.26
N GLY A 45 -2.97 -10.83 -23.50
CA GLY A 45 -2.21 -9.62 -23.75
C GLY A 45 -2.97 -8.41 -23.21
N MET A 46 -2.27 -7.49 -22.55
CA MET A 46 -2.82 -6.17 -22.30
C MET A 46 -3.05 -5.47 -23.64
N ASP A 47 -4.17 -4.78 -23.80
CA ASP A 47 -4.36 -3.89 -24.93
C ASP A 47 -3.30 -2.76 -24.83
N ASN A 48 -2.40 -2.71 -25.82
CA ASN A 48 -1.30 -1.75 -25.88
C ASN A 48 -0.36 -1.76 -24.65
N PRO A 49 0.35 -2.88 -24.36
CA PRO A 49 1.29 -2.95 -23.28
C PRO A 49 2.42 -1.92 -23.50
N ASN A 50 2.74 -1.16 -22.46
CA ASN A 50 3.81 -0.16 -22.51
C ASN A 50 4.65 -0.20 -21.23
N VAL A 51 5.97 -0.11 -21.37
CA VAL A 51 6.90 0.07 -20.27
C VAL A 51 7.24 1.55 -20.15
N ILE A 52 6.88 2.16 -19.05
CA ILE A 52 7.06 3.59 -18.80
C ILE A 52 8.27 3.80 -17.91
N PRO A 53 9.33 4.46 -18.40
CA PRO A 53 10.45 4.86 -17.56
C PRO A 53 10.01 6.00 -16.63
N ALA A 54 10.27 5.85 -15.32
CA ALA A 54 9.85 6.83 -14.34
C ALA A 54 10.96 7.20 -13.34
N TYR A 55 10.95 8.46 -12.90
CA TYR A 55 11.62 8.89 -11.68
C TYR A 55 10.65 8.76 -10.51
N LEU A 56 11.16 8.31 -9.37
CA LEU A 56 10.39 8.13 -8.13
C LEU A 56 10.93 9.04 -7.03
N ASN A 57 10.03 9.74 -6.35
CA ASN A 57 10.35 10.56 -5.18
C ASN A 57 9.89 9.85 -3.89
N ILE A 58 10.48 8.70 -3.62
CA ILE A 58 10.33 7.96 -2.36
C ILE A 58 11.54 8.28 -1.50
N ARG A 59 11.34 8.94 -0.37
CA ARG A 59 12.42 9.48 0.47
C ARG A 59 12.70 8.65 1.71
N ASN A 60 11.69 8.00 2.24
CA ASN A 60 11.78 7.15 3.42
C ASN A 60 11.02 5.83 3.19
N PRO A 61 11.52 4.96 2.29
CA PRO A 61 10.84 3.69 2.01
C PRO A 61 10.91 2.76 3.22
N LEU A 62 9.85 1.98 3.41
CA LEU A 62 9.93 0.75 4.17
C LEU A 62 10.78 -0.24 3.35
N VAL A 63 11.94 -0.61 3.88
CA VAL A 63 12.84 -1.55 3.18
C VAL A 63 12.52 -2.98 3.58
N VAL A 64 12.27 -3.82 2.60
CA VAL A 64 11.93 -5.24 2.74
C VAL A 64 12.93 -6.08 1.94
N GLU A 65 13.48 -7.12 2.57
CA GLU A 65 14.34 -8.09 1.89
C GLU A 65 13.49 -9.24 1.34
N ALA A 66 13.56 -9.49 0.05
CA ALA A 66 12.80 -10.55 -0.63
C ALA A 66 13.41 -11.95 -0.38
N ARG A 67 13.64 -12.28 0.91
CA ARG A 67 14.02 -13.62 1.35
C ARG A 67 12.78 -14.31 1.90
N ASP A 68 12.51 -15.54 1.51
CA ASP A 68 11.45 -16.39 2.08
C ASP A 68 10.03 -15.78 2.05
N THR A 69 9.68 -15.05 0.98
CA THR A 69 8.38 -14.36 0.84
C THR A 69 8.08 -13.35 1.96
N PRO A 70 8.96 -12.38 2.24
CA PRO A 70 8.62 -11.32 3.16
C PRO A 70 7.43 -10.53 2.58
N ASN A 71 6.42 -10.36 3.39
CA ASN A 71 5.25 -9.56 3.08
C ASN A 71 4.96 -8.63 4.25
N LEU A 72 4.02 -7.73 4.09
CA LEU A 72 3.65 -6.79 5.15
C LEU A 72 3.14 -7.47 6.44
N TYR A 73 2.71 -8.75 6.36
CA TYR A 73 2.28 -9.53 7.53
C TYR A 73 3.42 -9.93 8.46
N GLN A 74 4.67 -9.77 8.06
CA GLN A 74 5.84 -10.02 8.91
C GLN A 74 6.37 -8.77 9.60
N ILE A 75 5.79 -7.60 9.31
CA ILE A 75 6.25 -6.33 9.87
C ILE A 75 5.35 -5.94 11.02
N GLU A 76 5.81 -6.24 12.24
CA GLU A 76 5.11 -5.94 13.48
C GLU A 76 4.96 -4.43 13.70
N VAL A 77 3.80 -4.04 14.20
CA VAL A 77 3.49 -2.66 14.57
C VAL A 77 3.19 -2.60 16.06
N PRO A 78 4.00 -1.90 16.86
CA PRO A 78 3.75 -1.76 18.29
C PRO A 78 2.36 -1.21 18.58
N ALA A 79 1.68 -1.73 19.62
CA ALA A 79 0.30 -1.39 19.96
C ALA A 79 0.03 0.13 20.03
N SER A 80 1.01 0.92 20.53
CA SER A 80 0.87 2.37 20.60
C SER A 80 0.87 3.07 19.23
N GLN A 81 1.54 2.50 18.24
CA GLN A 81 1.54 2.96 16.85
C GLN A 81 0.31 2.42 16.11
N ALA A 82 -0.03 1.14 16.32
CA ALA A 82 -1.26 0.55 15.79
C ALA A 82 -2.50 1.36 16.21
N ALA A 83 -2.61 1.74 17.49
CA ALA A 83 -3.70 2.60 17.95
C ALA A 83 -3.80 3.94 17.21
N LYS A 84 -2.66 4.55 16.88
CA LYS A 84 -2.65 5.82 16.12
C LYS A 84 -3.05 5.61 14.67
N ILE A 85 -2.62 4.51 14.04
CA ILE A 85 -2.97 4.16 12.67
C ILE A 85 -4.47 3.85 12.60
N ILE A 86 -4.96 2.94 13.45
CA ILE A 86 -6.38 2.56 13.56
C ILE A 86 -7.26 3.80 13.77
N GLY A 87 -6.82 4.72 14.61
CA GLY A 87 -7.56 5.96 14.88
C GLY A 87 -7.71 6.92 13.69
N LYS A 88 -7.01 6.68 12.59
CA LYS A 88 -7.11 7.44 11.32
C LYS A 88 -8.05 6.79 10.30
N MET A 89 -8.53 5.58 10.56
CA MET A 89 -9.49 4.90 9.71
C MET A 89 -10.79 5.73 9.65
N PRO A 90 -11.27 6.12 8.46
CA PRO A 90 -12.58 6.73 8.30
C PRO A 90 -13.65 5.80 8.87
N ASP A 91 -14.65 6.39 9.47
CA ASP A 91 -15.86 5.69 9.96
C ASP A 91 -15.59 4.43 10.81
N ILE A 92 -14.44 4.39 11.50
CA ILE A 92 -14.06 3.27 12.37
C ILE A 92 -15.13 2.90 13.42
N MET A 93 -16.06 3.82 13.66
CA MET A 93 -17.19 3.62 14.57
C MET A 93 -18.48 3.28 13.83
N ASP A 94 -18.43 3.06 12.52
CA ASP A 94 -19.60 2.63 11.75
C ASP A 94 -19.91 1.16 12.09
N PRO A 95 -21.08 0.86 12.65
CA PRO A 95 -21.49 -0.49 12.97
C PRO A 95 -21.69 -1.39 11.73
N GLU A 96 -21.83 -0.79 10.52
CA GLU A 96 -21.89 -1.54 9.27
C GLU A 96 -20.49 -1.95 8.76
N ASN A 97 -19.43 -1.42 9.36
CA ASN A 97 -18.06 -1.85 9.09
C ASN A 97 -17.81 -3.18 9.79
N SER A 98 -18.10 -4.27 9.09
CA SER A 98 -18.27 -5.63 9.62
C SER A 98 -17.05 -6.22 10.34
N ILE A 99 -15.85 -5.70 10.12
CA ILE A 99 -14.63 -6.24 10.75
C ILE A 99 -14.49 -5.77 12.20
N LEU A 100 -14.97 -4.58 12.49
CA LEU A 100 -14.97 -4.01 13.84
C LEU A 100 -16.34 -4.12 14.50
N GLY A 101 -17.40 -4.52 13.74
CA GLY A 101 -18.76 -4.66 14.21
C GLY A 101 -18.81 -5.59 15.43
N ASP A 102 -18.33 -6.81 15.29
CA ASP A 102 -18.32 -7.82 16.36
C ASP A 102 -17.49 -7.37 17.58
N PHE A 103 -16.39 -6.64 17.34
CA PHE A 103 -15.56 -6.10 18.42
C PHE A 103 -16.25 -4.94 19.15
N PHE A 104 -16.98 -4.09 18.41
CA PHE A 104 -17.66 -2.95 18.96
C PHE A 104 -19.04 -3.30 19.55
N ASP A 105 -19.72 -4.34 19.08
CA ASP A 105 -20.97 -4.81 19.65
C ASP A 105 -20.83 -5.21 21.12
N ASP A 106 -19.70 -5.85 21.47
CA ASP A 106 -19.38 -6.21 22.87
C ASP A 106 -18.98 -4.97 23.73
N TYR A 107 -18.63 -3.84 23.14
CA TYR A 107 -18.02 -2.68 23.83
C TYR A 107 -18.68 -1.34 23.57
N TRP A 108 -19.72 -1.29 22.72
CA TRP A 108 -20.39 -0.03 22.33
C TRP A 108 -20.90 0.80 23.51
N GLU A 109 -21.25 0.16 24.61
CA GLU A 109 -21.78 0.83 25.80
C GLU A 109 -20.72 1.40 26.76
N SER A 110 -19.44 1.17 26.55
CA SER A 110 -18.45 1.26 27.61
C SER A 110 -17.43 2.40 27.56
N GLY A 111 -17.52 3.35 26.62
CA GLY A 111 -16.61 4.49 26.74
C GLY A 111 -16.21 5.26 25.48
N PRO A 112 -15.30 6.25 25.63
CA PRO A 112 -14.86 7.09 24.53
C PRO A 112 -14.15 6.29 23.43
N LYS A 113 -14.37 6.65 22.15
CA LYS A 113 -13.72 6.09 20.95
C LYS A 113 -12.22 5.78 21.15
N ARG A 114 -11.47 6.71 21.73
CA ARG A 114 -10.04 6.55 21.99
C ARG A 114 -9.71 5.38 22.91
N SER A 115 -10.53 5.12 23.91
CA SER A 115 -10.36 4.02 24.87
C SER A 115 -10.53 2.67 24.17
N MET A 116 -11.52 2.56 23.30
CA MET A 116 -11.82 1.36 22.53
C MET A 116 -10.70 1.06 21.52
N ILE A 117 -10.23 2.04 20.79
CA ILE A 117 -9.10 1.89 19.86
C ILE A 117 -7.83 1.45 20.60
N ASN A 118 -7.52 2.04 21.75
CA ASN A 118 -6.37 1.63 22.57
C ASN A 118 -6.49 0.21 23.11
N ARG A 119 -7.70 -0.26 23.36
CA ARG A 119 -7.95 -1.64 23.79
C ARG A 119 -7.75 -2.60 22.61
N LEU A 120 -8.41 -2.36 21.48
CA LEU A 120 -8.25 -3.12 20.24
C LEU A 120 -6.76 -3.26 19.86
N ALA A 121 -6.02 -2.16 19.91
CA ALA A 121 -4.60 -2.16 19.57
C ALA A 121 -3.73 -3.00 20.52
N ARG A 122 -4.19 -3.30 21.73
CA ARG A 122 -3.46 -4.13 22.72
C ARG A 122 -3.91 -5.59 22.75
N GLU A 123 -5.08 -5.90 22.24
CA GLU A 123 -5.63 -7.26 22.24
C GLU A 123 -5.10 -8.12 21.10
N TYR A 124 -4.55 -7.50 20.06
CA TYR A 124 -4.05 -8.18 18.87
C TYR A 124 -2.58 -7.83 18.57
N ASP A 125 -1.88 -8.79 18.01
CA ASP A 125 -0.54 -8.59 17.44
C ASP A 125 -0.67 -8.02 16.03
N TRP A 126 -0.54 -6.71 15.92
CA TRP A 126 -0.71 -6.01 14.64
C TRP A 126 0.54 -6.05 13.79
N THR A 127 0.35 -6.29 12.51
CA THR A 127 1.34 -6.11 11.46
C THR A 127 0.86 -5.07 10.46
N LEU A 128 1.75 -4.59 9.58
CA LEU A 128 1.31 -3.72 8.49
C LEU A 128 0.31 -4.42 7.56
N GLY A 129 0.48 -5.75 7.36
CA GLY A 129 -0.45 -6.55 6.56
C GLY A 129 -1.84 -6.63 7.20
N THR A 130 -1.94 -6.98 8.48
CA THR A 130 -3.23 -7.08 9.16
C THR A 130 -3.93 -5.72 9.29
N LEU A 131 -3.19 -4.64 9.53
CA LEU A 131 -3.78 -3.29 9.50
C LEU A 131 -4.38 -2.96 8.12
N ALA A 132 -3.69 -3.32 7.03
CA ALA A 132 -4.18 -3.09 5.68
C ALA A 132 -5.44 -3.90 5.36
N THR A 133 -5.47 -5.19 5.73
CA THR A 133 -6.55 -6.12 5.34
C THR A 133 -7.73 -6.14 6.30
N ASP A 134 -7.49 -5.96 7.58
CA ASP A 134 -8.53 -6.14 8.58
C ASP A 134 -9.15 -4.80 9.00
N ILE A 135 -8.35 -3.71 9.00
CA ILE A 135 -8.83 -2.38 9.40
C ILE A 135 -9.15 -1.49 8.20
N PHE A 136 -8.27 -1.48 7.18
CA PHE A 136 -8.36 -0.54 6.06
C PHE A 136 -8.69 -1.21 4.73
N ARG A 137 -9.36 -2.36 4.73
CA ARG A 137 -9.67 -3.16 3.52
C ARG A 137 -10.16 -2.31 2.34
N ASP A 138 -11.16 -1.49 2.58
CA ASP A 138 -11.81 -0.65 1.57
C ASP A 138 -11.25 0.78 1.53
N HIS A 139 -10.18 1.05 2.30
CA HIS A 139 -9.57 2.36 2.47
C HIS A 139 -8.04 2.34 2.25
N PRO A 140 -7.55 1.82 1.11
CA PRO A 140 -6.11 1.64 0.90
C PRO A 140 -5.33 2.95 0.83
N THR A 141 -5.96 4.04 0.42
CA THR A 141 -5.34 5.37 0.39
C THR A 141 -5.17 5.92 1.79
N GLU A 142 -6.20 5.82 2.62
CA GLU A 142 -6.20 6.23 4.03
C GLU A 142 -5.21 5.40 4.84
N TYR A 143 -5.10 4.10 4.55
CA TYR A 143 -4.06 3.24 5.13
C TYR A 143 -2.66 3.78 4.86
N ARG A 144 -2.31 4.02 3.59
CA ARG A 144 -1.00 4.55 3.22
C ARG A 144 -0.71 5.89 3.89
N GLN A 145 -1.72 6.77 3.93
CA GLN A 145 -1.59 8.07 4.61
C GLN A 145 -1.41 7.90 6.11
N ALA A 146 -2.15 6.98 6.76
CA ALA A 146 -2.02 6.69 8.18
C ALA A 146 -0.63 6.14 8.54
N VAL A 147 -0.12 5.19 7.76
CA VAL A 147 1.23 4.63 7.92
C VAL A 147 2.29 5.72 7.73
N ARG A 148 2.17 6.55 6.71
CA ARG A 148 3.08 7.68 6.49
C ARG A 148 3.10 8.64 7.66
N ASP A 149 1.94 9.02 8.18
CA ASP A 149 1.83 10.01 9.27
C ASP A 149 2.34 9.48 10.60
N VAL A 150 2.22 8.17 10.86
CA VAL A 150 2.55 7.56 12.16
C VAL A 150 3.94 6.95 12.17
N LEU A 151 4.33 6.26 11.10
CA LEU A 151 5.60 5.55 10.99
C LEU A 151 6.64 6.30 10.14
N GLY A 152 6.18 7.28 9.36
CA GLY A 152 7.06 8.11 8.52
C GLY A 152 7.41 7.49 7.16
N TYR A 153 6.97 6.27 6.86
CA TYR A 153 7.25 5.65 5.56
C TYR A 153 6.41 6.31 4.45
N ASP A 154 7.00 6.44 3.27
CA ASP A 154 6.35 7.06 2.10
C ASP A 154 6.31 6.15 0.87
N GLY A 155 6.60 4.88 1.03
CA GLY A 155 6.60 3.86 -0.01
C GLY A 155 7.27 2.58 0.49
N VAL A 156 7.43 1.60 -0.38
CA VAL A 156 8.16 0.35 -0.08
C VAL A 156 9.30 0.17 -1.07
N GLN A 157 10.44 -0.29 -0.58
CA GLN A 157 11.55 -0.80 -1.38
C GLN A 157 11.76 -2.27 -1.06
N VAL A 158 11.67 -3.12 -2.06
CA VAL A 158 11.96 -4.55 -1.95
C VAL A 158 13.31 -4.84 -2.59
N ASN A 159 14.21 -5.43 -1.83
CA ASN A 159 15.52 -5.84 -2.31
C ASN A 159 15.51 -7.33 -2.62
N PHE A 160 15.81 -7.70 -3.85
CA PHE A 160 15.93 -9.11 -4.27
C PHE A 160 17.38 -9.59 -4.19
N PRO A 161 17.61 -10.89 -3.95
CA PRO A 161 18.96 -11.48 -3.94
C PRO A 161 19.72 -11.31 -5.25
N SER A 162 19.03 -11.14 -6.37
CA SER A 162 19.61 -10.85 -7.69
C SER A 162 20.27 -9.46 -7.79
N GLY A 163 20.01 -8.58 -6.81
CA GLY A 163 20.36 -7.15 -6.87
C GLY A 163 19.27 -6.28 -7.48
N GLU A 164 18.24 -6.86 -8.06
CA GLU A 164 17.04 -6.15 -8.51
C GLU A 164 16.34 -5.50 -7.32
N LYS A 165 15.70 -4.37 -7.57
CA LYS A 165 14.86 -3.69 -6.60
C LYS A 165 13.49 -3.42 -7.18
N HIS A 166 12.45 -3.67 -6.37
CA HIS A 166 11.13 -3.16 -6.66
C HIS A 166 10.83 -1.98 -5.74
N PHE A 167 10.09 -1.01 -6.27
CA PHE A 167 9.60 0.14 -5.52
C PHE A 167 8.10 0.20 -5.66
N ILE A 168 7.42 0.43 -4.55
CA ILE A 168 5.99 0.66 -4.52
C ILE A 168 5.77 2.11 -4.09
N ALA A 169 5.42 2.97 -5.05
CA ALA A 169 5.04 4.34 -4.78
C ALA A 169 3.61 4.37 -4.26
N TRP A 170 3.39 5.06 -3.16
CA TRP A 170 2.07 5.10 -2.52
C TRP A 170 1.18 6.22 -3.05
N PHE A 171 1.79 7.26 -3.59
CA PHE A 171 1.07 8.46 -4.04
C PHE A 171 1.46 8.85 -5.47
N PRO A 172 0.50 9.25 -6.31
CA PRO A 172 0.77 9.62 -7.70
C PRO A 172 1.81 10.72 -7.86
N ASN A 173 1.82 11.71 -6.98
CA ASN A 173 2.77 12.82 -6.99
C ASN A 173 4.23 12.42 -6.72
N GLN A 174 4.48 11.16 -6.38
CA GLN A 174 5.84 10.59 -6.26
C GLN A 174 6.40 10.11 -7.60
N ILE A 175 5.61 10.08 -8.67
CA ILE A 175 5.95 9.46 -9.94
C ILE A 175 6.05 10.56 -11.01
N LYS A 176 7.13 10.55 -11.80
CA LYS A 176 7.30 11.44 -12.95
C LYS A 176 7.90 10.67 -14.12
N HIS A 177 7.39 10.93 -15.32
CA HIS A 177 7.91 10.33 -16.54
C HIS A 177 9.39 10.74 -16.74
N ALA A 178 10.26 9.78 -17.05
CA ALA A 178 11.69 10.06 -17.12
C ALA A 178 12.11 10.86 -18.36
N THR A 179 11.31 10.84 -19.41
CA THR A 179 11.66 11.47 -20.71
C THR A 179 10.77 12.63 -21.12
N GLU A 180 9.55 12.73 -20.59
CA GLU A 180 8.55 13.71 -21.02
C GLU A 180 8.28 14.80 -19.97
N ASN A 181 9.07 14.80 -18.90
CA ASN A 181 8.89 15.68 -17.75
C ASN A 181 10.20 16.41 -17.42
N SER A 182 10.10 17.57 -16.80
CA SER A 182 11.27 18.33 -16.30
C SER A 182 11.95 17.68 -15.10
N GLY A 183 11.37 16.58 -14.54
CA GLY A 183 11.85 15.92 -13.31
C GLY A 183 11.50 16.68 -12.02
N ALA A 184 10.76 17.78 -12.12
CA ALA A 184 10.35 18.54 -10.95
C ALA A 184 9.17 17.87 -10.24
N PHE A 185 9.38 17.46 -8.99
CA PHE A 185 8.31 16.92 -8.15
C PHE A 185 7.60 18.03 -7.40
N SER A 186 6.27 18.02 -7.45
CA SER A 186 5.41 18.90 -6.67
C SER A 186 4.40 18.06 -5.87
N PRO A 187 4.18 18.36 -4.58
CA PRO A 187 3.20 17.62 -3.78
C PRO A 187 1.76 17.77 -4.26
N ASN A 188 1.48 18.78 -5.07
CA ASN A 188 0.15 19.11 -5.58
C ASN A 188 -0.01 18.81 -7.08
N ASP A 189 0.95 18.11 -7.70
CA ASP A 189 0.91 17.81 -9.13
C ASP A 189 1.08 16.30 -9.35
N ASN A 190 -0.01 15.63 -9.74
CA ASN A 190 -0.05 14.20 -10.03
C ASN A 190 0.26 13.86 -11.48
N ARG A 191 0.45 14.86 -12.36
CA ARG A 191 0.81 14.62 -13.76
C ARG A 191 2.22 14.03 -13.85
N ILE A 192 2.40 13.09 -14.75
CA ILE A 192 3.66 12.38 -14.97
C ILE A 192 4.48 12.97 -16.11
#